data_e78a5b3a71fa503d94e2e41d56587307
#
_entry.id   e78a5b3a71fa503d94e2e41d56587307
#
_cell.length_a   1.000
_cell.length_b   1.000
_cell.length_c   1.000
_cell.angle_alpha   90.00
_cell.angle_beta   90.00
_cell.angle_gamma   90.00
#
_symmetry.space_group_name_H-M   'P 1'
#
loop_
_entity.id
_entity.type
_entity.pdbx_description
1 polymer ?
#
loop_
_entity_poly.entity_id
_entity_poly.type
_entity_poly.pdbx_seq_one_letter_code
_entity_poly.pdbx_strand_id
1 'polypeptide(L)'
;MYDETVTIFNYYESATTGDSYWYPHVLSNVDLNTDRGAIIKKYGADTADNAQLHVTYHMHDTGPEDTRKLIATKSGLVLWVPPKEWKNQTNDLLSKTITFSPESDFFWEGEWDKGVVNDDDYRGGFYQYMNQSRDNVFKITSVGGPYSLIPHFEILAK
;
A
#
# COMPACT_ATOMS: atom_id res chain seq x y z
N MET A 1 -0.50 -9.43 -15.37
CA MET A 1 -0.51 -10.69 -14.62
C MET A 1 -0.10 -10.46 -13.21
N TYR A 2 -0.55 -11.31 -12.30
CA TYR A 2 -0.31 -11.16 -10.87
C TYR A 2 0.97 -11.87 -10.47
N ASP A 3 2.12 -11.39 -10.95
CA ASP A 3 3.42 -12.02 -10.73
C ASP A 3 4.51 -11.06 -10.21
N GLU A 4 4.15 -9.81 -9.95
CA GLU A 4 5.10 -8.85 -9.42
C GLU A 4 5.10 -8.86 -7.89
N THR A 5 6.18 -8.33 -7.33
CA THR A 5 6.34 -8.13 -5.90
C THR A 5 6.54 -6.65 -5.61
N VAL A 6 5.74 -6.10 -4.70
CA VAL A 6 5.88 -4.73 -4.25
C VAL A 6 5.93 -4.71 -2.73
N THR A 7 6.51 -3.65 -2.18
CA THR A 7 6.39 -3.35 -0.75
C THR A 7 5.50 -2.12 -0.60
N ILE A 8 4.42 -2.26 0.15
CA ILE A 8 3.56 -1.15 0.55
C ILE A 8 4.13 -0.57 1.85
N PHE A 9 4.31 0.74 1.89
CA PHE A 9 4.75 1.44 3.10
C PHE A 9 3.61 2.30 3.63
N ASN A 10 3.11 1.94 4.79
CA ASN A 10 2.04 2.69 5.46
C ASN A 10 2.65 3.71 6.41
N TYR A 11 2.30 4.98 6.24
CA TYR A 11 2.83 6.07 7.02
C TYR A 11 2.02 6.29 8.30
N TYR A 12 2.71 6.43 9.42
CA TYR A 12 2.12 6.74 10.71
C TYR A 12 2.89 7.85 11.40
N GLU A 13 2.18 8.84 11.90
CA GLU A 13 2.76 9.89 12.73
C GLU A 13 2.07 9.87 14.08
N SER A 14 2.86 9.75 15.15
CA SER A 14 2.33 9.72 16.50
C SER A 14 1.86 11.11 16.92
N ALA A 15 0.60 11.23 17.32
CA ALA A 15 0.03 12.49 17.80
C ALA A 15 0.62 12.93 19.14
N THR A 16 1.17 12.01 19.93
CA THR A 16 1.70 12.29 21.25
C THR A 16 3.18 12.65 21.25
N THR A 17 3.98 11.96 20.41
CA THR A 17 5.44 12.15 20.39
C THR A 17 5.93 12.89 19.16
N GLY A 18 5.11 12.97 18.11
CA GLY A 18 5.50 13.51 16.81
C GLY A 18 6.41 12.62 15.99
N ASP A 19 6.75 11.43 16.49
CA ASP A 19 7.58 10.48 15.75
C ASP A 19 6.82 9.92 14.56
N SER A 20 7.54 9.69 13.46
CA SER A 20 6.97 9.21 12.21
C SER A 20 7.63 7.91 11.81
N TYR A 21 6.79 6.94 11.44
CA TYR A 21 7.25 5.60 11.06
C TYR A 21 6.58 5.14 9.78
N TRP A 22 7.26 4.24 9.08
CA TRP A 22 6.73 3.55 7.91
C TRP A 22 6.63 2.07 8.21
N TYR A 23 5.44 1.51 8.03
CA TYR A 23 5.18 0.09 8.28
C TYR A 23 5.13 -0.64 6.94
N PRO A 24 6.13 -1.50 6.65
CA PRO A 24 6.21 -2.18 5.36
C PRO A 24 5.40 -3.46 5.33
N HIS A 25 4.80 -3.74 4.18
CA HIS A 25 4.17 -5.03 3.88
C HIS A 25 4.60 -5.46 2.48
N VAL A 26 5.21 -6.64 2.39
CA VAL A 26 5.66 -7.17 1.11
C VAL A 26 4.53 -8.01 0.52
N LEU A 27 4.06 -7.62 -0.65
CA LEU A 27 3.00 -8.28 -1.38
C LEU A 27 3.58 -8.92 -2.63
N SER A 28 3.48 -10.25 -2.71
CA SER A 28 3.79 -10.99 -3.93
C SER A 28 2.51 -11.23 -4.71
N ASN A 29 2.65 -11.58 -5.97
CA ASN A 29 1.52 -11.91 -6.85
C ASN A 29 0.52 -10.78 -6.96
N VAL A 30 1.01 -9.56 -7.10
CA VAL A 30 0.20 -8.39 -7.45
C VAL A 30 0.36 -8.10 -8.95
N ASP A 31 -0.57 -7.33 -9.50
CA ASP A 31 -0.50 -6.88 -10.88
C ASP A 31 -0.13 -5.40 -10.91
N LEU A 32 1.10 -5.11 -11.30
CA LEU A 32 1.61 -3.76 -11.44
C LEU A 32 1.72 -3.39 -12.91
N ASN A 33 0.97 -2.38 -13.31
CA ASN A 33 1.03 -1.82 -14.66
C ASN A 33 1.67 -0.44 -14.60
N THR A 34 2.78 -0.28 -15.29
CA THR A 34 3.48 1.00 -15.43
C THR A 34 3.43 1.54 -16.85
N ASP A 35 2.61 0.95 -17.72
CA ASP A 35 2.40 1.44 -19.08
C ASP A 35 1.56 2.72 -19.05
N ARG A 36 2.24 3.84 -19.25
CA ARG A 36 1.62 5.16 -19.23
C ARG A 36 0.52 5.29 -20.27
N GLY A 37 0.71 4.70 -21.46
CA GLY A 37 -0.30 4.72 -22.51
C GLY A 37 -1.59 4.00 -22.14
N ALA A 38 -1.46 2.83 -21.51
CA ALA A 38 -2.61 2.07 -21.03
C ALA A 38 -3.35 2.80 -19.90
N ILE A 39 -2.63 3.46 -19.01
CA ILE A 39 -3.21 4.25 -17.92
C ILE A 39 -4.00 5.43 -18.46
N ILE A 40 -3.44 6.16 -19.43
CA ILE A 40 -4.13 7.28 -20.10
C ILE A 40 -5.39 6.78 -20.79
N LYS A 41 -5.31 5.66 -21.48
CA LYS A 41 -6.45 5.09 -22.20
C LYS A 41 -7.60 4.75 -21.25
N LYS A 42 -7.29 4.23 -20.05
CA LYS A 42 -8.31 3.81 -19.08
C LYS A 42 -8.87 4.98 -18.27
N TYR A 43 -8.01 5.92 -17.85
CA TYR A 43 -8.37 6.97 -16.89
C TYR A 43 -8.42 8.38 -17.48
N GLY A 44 -8.06 8.56 -18.75
CA GLY A 44 -8.09 9.83 -19.44
C GLY A 44 -6.74 10.51 -19.56
N ALA A 45 -6.66 11.45 -20.49
CA ALA A 45 -5.40 12.13 -20.84
C ALA A 45 -4.90 13.06 -19.73
N ASP A 46 -5.78 13.47 -18.83
CA ASP A 46 -5.44 14.41 -17.75
C ASP A 46 -4.83 13.70 -16.53
N THR A 47 -4.81 12.37 -16.50
CA THR A 47 -4.24 11.66 -15.36
C THR A 47 -2.74 11.91 -15.26
N ALA A 48 -2.27 12.19 -14.03
CA ALA A 48 -0.85 12.33 -13.72
C ALA A 48 -0.25 11.01 -13.23
N ASP A 49 -1.04 9.94 -13.14
CA ASP A 49 -0.60 8.67 -12.57
C ASP A 49 0.30 7.91 -13.52
N ASN A 50 1.33 7.28 -12.96
CA ASN A 50 2.34 6.53 -13.69
C ASN A 50 2.26 5.03 -13.43
N ALA A 51 1.46 4.61 -12.46
CA ALA A 51 1.33 3.21 -12.07
C ALA A 51 -0.09 2.89 -11.67
N GLN A 52 -0.50 1.67 -11.96
CA GLN A 52 -1.74 1.07 -11.48
C GLN A 52 -1.40 -0.27 -10.85
N LEU A 53 -1.82 -0.45 -9.60
CA LEU A 53 -1.56 -1.67 -8.84
C LEU A 53 -2.88 -2.34 -8.52
N HIS A 54 -3.04 -3.60 -8.93
CA HIS A 54 -4.15 -4.44 -8.53
C HIS A 54 -3.71 -5.36 -7.39
N VAL A 55 -4.42 -5.29 -6.28
CA VAL A 55 -4.17 -6.14 -5.12
C VAL A 55 -5.43 -6.94 -4.82
N THR A 56 -5.32 -8.25 -4.85
CA THR A 56 -6.45 -9.11 -4.47
C THR A 56 -6.56 -9.21 -2.95
N TYR A 57 -7.78 -9.40 -2.47
CA TYR A 57 -7.99 -9.70 -1.05
C TYR A 57 -8.86 -10.95 -0.91
N HIS A 58 -8.78 -11.57 0.27
CA HIS A 58 -9.53 -12.76 0.60
C HIS A 58 -10.51 -12.44 1.71
N MET A 59 -11.75 -12.92 1.58
CA MET A 59 -12.73 -12.83 2.65
C MET A 59 -12.41 -13.89 3.70
N HIS A 60 -12.59 -13.52 4.97
CA HIS A 60 -12.44 -14.49 6.05
C HIS A 60 -13.62 -15.46 6.03
N ASP A 61 -13.35 -16.76 6.18
CA ASP A 61 -14.34 -17.84 5.95
C ASP A 61 -14.95 -18.34 7.27
N THR A 62 -15.42 -17.42 8.13
CA THR A 62 -16.06 -17.79 9.39
C THR A 62 -17.58 -17.59 9.40
N GLY A 63 -18.14 -17.25 8.26
CA GLY A 63 -19.60 -17.08 8.10
C GLY A 63 -19.97 -15.85 7.30
N PRO A 64 -21.25 -15.72 6.93
CA PRO A 64 -21.70 -14.65 6.03
C PRO A 64 -21.63 -13.25 6.63
N GLU A 65 -21.53 -13.13 7.94
CA GLU A 65 -21.40 -11.83 8.62
C GLU A 65 -19.97 -11.36 8.76
N ASP A 66 -18.99 -12.21 8.42
CA ASP A 66 -17.59 -11.85 8.49
C ASP A 66 -17.22 -11.04 7.25
N THR A 67 -17.02 -9.74 7.44
CA THR A 67 -16.68 -8.81 6.37
C THR A 67 -15.19 -8.47 6.33
N ARG A 68 -14.37 -9.15 7.12
CA ARG A 68 -12.92 -8.90 7.17
C ARG A 68 -12.27 -9.22 5.82
N LYS A 69 -11.37 -8.34 5.40
CA LYS A 69 -10.64 -8.47 4.15
C LYS A 69 -9.18 -8.71 4.46
N LEU A 70 -8.65 -9.82 3.97
CA LEU A 70 -7.30 -10.26 4.25
C LEU A 70 -6.45 -10.15 3.00
N ILE A 71 -5.26 -9.60 3.15
CA ILE A 71 -4.30 -9.45 2.06
C ILE A 71 -3.12 -10.36 2.34
N ALA A 72 -2.74 -11.16 1.33
CA ALA A 72 -1.60 -12.05 1.44
C ALA A 72 -0.31 -11.25 1.36
N THR A 73 0.51 -11.39 2.39
CA THR A 73 1.86 -10.80 2.44
C THR A 73 2.89 -11.91 2.58
N LYS A 74 4.15 -11.55 2.47
CA LYS A 74 5.24 -12.50 2.67
C LYS A 74 5.22 -13.12 4.07
N SER A 75 4.74 -12.39 5.07
CA SER A 75 4.63 -12.87 6.46
C SER A 75 3.30 -13.53 6.77
N GLY A 76 2.42 -13.70 5.80
CA GLY A 76 1.10 -14.32 5.96
C GLY A 76 -0.03 -13.36 5.63
N LEU A 77 -1.26 -13.78 5.96
CA LEU A 77 -2.44 -12.95 5.72
C LEU A 77 -2.50 -11.83 6.76
N VAL A 78 -2.71 -10.60 6.31
CA VAL A 78 -2.90 -9.45 7.18
C VAL A 78 -4.26 -8.81 6.91
N LEU A 79 -4.86 -8.26 7.97
CA LEU A 79 -6.15 -7.60 7.87
C LEU A 79 -5.99 -6.23 7.22
N TRP A 80 -6.79 -5.96 6.19
CA TRP A 80 -6.92 -4.61 5.67
C TRP A 80 -7.87 -3.79 6.53
N VAL A 81 -7.47 -2.56 6.83
CA VAL A 81 -8.24 -1.62 7.65
C VAL A 81 -8.33 -0.29 6.89
N PRO A 82 -9.50 0.36 6.85
CA PRO A 82 -9.62 1.67 6.22
C PRO A 82 -8.62 2.68 6.81
N PRO A 83 -8.14 3.66 6.04
CA PRO A 83 -7.03 4.52 6.47
C PRO A 83 -7.23 5.25 7.78
N LYS A 84 -8.40 5.81 8.02
CA LYS A 84 -8.66 6.55 9.26
C LYS A 84 -8.70 5.62 10.47
N GLU A 85 -9.31 4.46 10.31
CA GLU A 85 -9.36 3.45 11.36
C GLU A 85 -7.97 2.89 11.65
N TRP A 86 -7.17 2.66 10.60
CA TRP A 86 -5.80 2.18 10.75
C TRP A 86 -4.95 3.12 11.61
N LYS A 87 -5.05 4.43 11.36
CA LYS A 87 -4.28 5.44 12.09
C LYS A 87 -4.67 5.57 13.56
N ASN A 88 -5.85 5.11 13.92
CA ASN A 88 -6.34 5.17 15.31
C ASN A 88 -6.02 3.92 16.12
N GLN A 89 -5.29 2.98 15.53
CA GLN A 89 -4.92 1.75 16.22
C GLN A 89 -3.73 1.97 17.17
N THR A 90 -3.52 0.99 18.07
CA THR A 90 -2.33 0.95 18.92
C THR A 90 -1.11 0.48 18.11
N ASN A 91 0.08 0.80 18.60
CA ASN A 91 1.33 0.55 17.88
C ASN A 91 1.53 -0.92 17.47
N ASP A 92 1.08 -1.86 18.30
CA ASP A 92 1.22 -3.29 18.01
C ASP A 92 0.33 -3.74 16.85
N LEU A 93 -0.80 -3.09 16.63
CA LEU A 93 -1.69 -3.40 15.51
C LEU A 93 -1.26 -2.75 14.19
N LEU A 94 -0.53 -1.65 14.26
CA LEU A 94 -0.08 -0.95 13.05
C LEU A 94 0.80 -1.82 12.15
N SER A 95 1.65 -2.64 12.74
CA SER A 95 2.51 -3.55 11.96
C SER A 95 1.80 -4.83 11.52
N LYS A 96 0.67 -5.17 12.13
CA LYS A 96 -0.07 -6.41 11.87
C LYS A 96 -1.25 -6.22 10.92
N THR A 97 -1.54 -5.00 10.54
CA THR A 97 -2.63 -4.65 9.63
C THR A 97 -2.09 -3.80 8.50
N ILE A 98 -2.83 -3.73 7.40
CA ILE A 98 -2.42 -2.98 6.21
C ILE A 98 -3.53 -2.01 5.82
N THR A 99 -3.14 -0.87 5.28
CA THR A 99 -4.06 0.08 4.67
C THR A 99 -3.46 0.60 3.37
N PHE A 100 -4.26 1.34 2.61
CA PHE A 100 -3.81 2.09 1.44
C PHE A 100 -4.33 3.50 1.60
N SER A 101 -3.46 4.45 1.96
CA SER A 101 -3.87 5.82 2.22
C SER A 101 -3.36 6.74 1.10
N PRO A 102 -4.27 7.33 0.31
CA PRO A 102 -3.85 8.30 -0.71
C PRO A 102 -3.09 9.46 -0.08
N GLU A 103 -2.13 9.99 -0.81
CA GLU A 103 -1.31 11.15 -0.48
C GLU A 103 -0.26 10.92 0.61
N SER A 104 -0.39 9.88 1.44
CA SER A 104 0.58 9.60 2.49
C SER A 104 1.40 8.34 2.26
N ASP A 105 0.78 7.29 1.72
CA ASP A 105 1.44 6.00 1.54
C ASP A 105 2.09 5.90 0.15
N PHE A 106 3.08 5.06 0.04
CA PHE A 106 3.71 4.75 -1.25
C PHE A 106 4.05 3.27 -1.33
N PHE A 107 4.37 2.83 -2.53
CA PHE A 107 4.89 1.48 -2.72
C PHE A 107 6.12 1.50 -3.64
N TRP A 108 6.91 0.45 -3.52
CA TRP A 108 8.11 0.25 -4.31
C TRP A 108 8.07 -1.16 -4.91
N GLU A 109 8.40 -1.26 -6.19
CA GLU A 109 8.54 -2.56 -6.84
C GLU A 109 9.83 -3.22 -6.36
N GLY A 110 9.70 -4.09 -5.38
CA GLY A 110 10.82 -4.75 -4.74
C GLY A 110 10.40 -5.27 -3.38
N GLU A 111 11.32 -5.96 -2.73
CA GLU A 111 11.11 -6.56 -1.44
C GLU A 111 11.97 -5.85 -0.38
N TRP A 112 11.32 -5.17 0.56
CA TRP A 112 11.98 -4.51 1.68
C TRP A 112 12.12 -5.52 2.82
N ASP A 113 13.35 -5.73 3.31
CA ASP A 113 13.67 -6.74 4.31
C ASP A 113 14.19 -6.16 5.63
N LYS A 114 14.11 -4.85 5.81
CA LYS A 114 14.69 -4.14 6.96
C LYS A 114 13.69 -3.76 8.04
N GLY A 115 12.42 -4.19 7.90
CA GLY A 115 11.38 -3.94 8.90
C GLY A 115 10.88 -2.50 8.94
N VAL A 116 10.28 -2.13 10.06
CA VAL A 116 9.72 -0.81 10.29
C VAL A 116 10.81 0.26 10.17
N VAL A 117 10.46 1.36 9.51
CA VAL A 117 11.39 2.44 9.21
C VAL A 117 11.02 3.67 10.04
N ASN A 118 12.02 4.26 10.70
CA ASN A 118 11.87 5.56 11.33
C ASN A 118 12.17 6.63 10.28
N ASP A 119 11.18 7.48 10.02
CA ASP A 119 11.29 8.52 8.99
C ASP A 119 12.44 9.49 9.29
N ASP A 120 12.71 9.76 10.57
CA ASP A 120 13.76 10.67 10.98
C ASP A 120 15.18 10.14 10.75
N ASP A 121 15.33 8.84 10.48
CA ASP A 121 16.64 8.28 10.14
C ASP A 121 17.08 8.66 8.73
N TYR A 122 16.20 9.26 7.94
CA TYR A 122 16.48 9.65 6.56
C TYR A 122 16.35 11.16 6.39
N ARG A 123 17.39 11.81 5.93
CA ARG A 123 17.39 13.24 5.67
C ARG A 123 16.38 13.57 4.56
N GLY A 124 15.41 14.43 4.89
CA GLY A 124 14.33 14.76 3.98
C GLY A 124 13.19 13.73 3.96
N GLY A 125 13.26 12.70 4.82
CA GLY A 125 12.24 11.67 4.94
C GLY A 125 12.54 10.42 4.11
N PHE A 126 11.94 9.31 4.53
CA PHE A 126 12.18 8.01 3.91
C PHE A 126 11.64 7.92 2.49
N TYR A 127 10.45 8.47 2.25
CA TYR A 127 9.87 8.46 0.89
C TYR A 127 10.81 9.15 -0.10
N GLN A 128 11.32 10.32 0.28
CA GLN A 128 12.23 11.07 -0.59
C GLN A 128 13.54 10.30 -0.85
N TYR A 129 14.07 9.66 0.19
CA TYR A 129 15.24 8.78 0.05
C TYR A 129 14.98 7.67 -0.97
N MET A 130 13.85 6.96 -0.84
CA MET A 130 13.50 5.88 -1.76
C MET A 130 13.29 6.39 -3.17
N ASN A 131 12.58 7.50 -3.32
CA ASN A 131 12.28 8.08 -4.63
C ASN A 131 13.53 8.55 -5.36
N GLN A 132 14.54 9.01 -4.63
CA GLN A 132 15.80 9.46 -5.22
C GLN A 132 16.79 8.34 -5.48
N SER A 133 16.75 7.27 -4.68
CA SER A 133 17.75 6.20 -4.72
C SER A 133 17.33 4.95 -5.48
N ARG A 134 16.04 4.79 -5.77
CA ARG A 134 15.49 3.57 -6.39
C ARG A 134 14.51 3.90 -7.48
N ASP A 135 14.45 3.01 -8.47
CA ASP A 135 13.44 3.07 -9.51
C ASP A 135 12.14 2.43 -9.04
N ASN A 136 11.04 2.80 -9.69
CA ASN A 136 9.71 2.22 -9.48
C ASN A 136 9.20 2.39 -8.05
N VAL A 137 9.37 3.62 -7.56
CA VAL A 137 8.78 4.11 -6.31
C VAL A 137 7.60 5.01 -6.68
N PHE A 138 6.41 4.67 -6.18
CA PHE A 138 5.18 5.34 -6.58
C PHE A 138 4.37 5.76 -5.37
N LYS A 139 4.03 7.04 -5.29
CA LYS A 139 3.16 7.55 -4.23
C LYS A 139 1.69 7.32 -4.60
N ILE A 140 0.92 6.77 -3.68
CA ILE A 140 -0.49 6.47 -3.89
C ILE A 140 -1.28 7.77 -4.04
N THR A 141 -2.04 7.89 -5.12
CA THR A 141 -2.87 9.07 -5.40
C THR A 141 -4.34 8.79 -5.20
N SER A 142 -4.79 7.57 -5.50
CA SER A 142 -6.17 7.19 -5.28
C SER A 142 -6.29 5.68 -5.09
N VAL A 143 -7.34 5.27 -4.40
CA VAL A 143 -7.62 3.87 -4.11
C VAL A 143 -9.07 3.61 -4.46
N GLY A 144 -9.30 2.70 -5.40
CA GLY A 144 -10.61 2.18 -5.73
C GLY A 144 -10.86 0.86 -5.00
N GLY A 145 -12.08 0.70 -4.52
CA GLY A 145 -12.48 -0.48 -3.77
C GLY A 145 -12.53 -0.25 -2.27
N PRO A 146 -12.68 -1.32 -1.49
CA PRO A 146 -12.62 -2.73 -1.94
C PRO A 146 -13.79 -3.11 -2.83
N TYR A 147 -13.50 -3.73 -3.96
CA TYR A 147 -14.51 -4.26 -4.88
C TYR A 147 -14.85 -5.69 -4.49
N SER A 148 -16.15 -6.02 -4.46
CA SER A 148 -16.61 -7.30 -3.91
C SER A 148 -16.91 -8.35 -4.98
N LEU A 149 -17.23 -7.95 -6.21
CA LEU A 149 -17.58 -8.89 -7.26
C LEU A 149 -16.40 -9.78 -7.65
N ILE A 150 -15.25 -9.13 -7.91
CA ILE A 150 -13.95 -9.80 -7.95
C ILE A 150 -13.13 -9.13 -6.84
N PRO A 151 -12.89 -9.81 -5.71
CA PRO A 151 -12.30 -9.15 -4.55
C PRO A 151 -10.91 -8.57 -4.83
N HIS A 152 -10.84 -7.24 -4.97
CA HIS A 152 -9.57 -6.56 -5.24
C HIS A 152 -9.65 -5.07 -4.91
N PHE A 153 -8.48 -4.45 -4.85
CA PHE A 153 -8.28 -3.01 -4.84
C PHE A 153 -7.59 -2.58 -6.13
N GLU A 154 -7.94 -1.40 -6.63
CA GLU A 154 -7.24 -0.74 -7.71
C GLU A 154 -6.57 0.51 -7.17
N ILE A 155 -5.25 0.54 -7.19
CA ILE A 155 -4.45 1.62 -6.61
C ILE A 155 -3.78 2.37 -7.75
N LEU A 156 -4.01 3.68 -7.81
CA LEU A 156 -3.31 4.56 -8.74
C LEU A 156 -2.21 5.31 -7.99
N ALA A 157 -1.09 5.53 -8.68
CA ALA A 157 0.09 6.14 -8.06
C ALA A 157 0.95 6.88 -9.08
N LYS A 158 1.80 7.76 -8.60
CA LYS A 158 2.76 8.49 -9.42
C LYS A 158 4.12 8.65 -8.77
#